data_09e167c397831a4f7e1526555e05f6bc
#
_entry.id   09e167c397831a4f7e1526555e05f6bc
#
_cell.length_a   1.000
_cell.length_b   1.000
_cell.length_c   1.000
_cell.angle_alpha   90.00
_cell.angle_beta   90.00
_cell.angle_gamma   90.00
#
_symmetry.space_group_name_H-M   'P 1'
#
loop_
_entity.id
_entity.type
_entity.pdbx_description
1 polymer ?
#
loop_
_entity_poly.entity_id
_entity_poly.type
_entity_poly.pdbx_seq_one_letter_code
_entity_poly.pdbx_strand_id
1 'polypeptide(L)'
;MSPVVREEPSAWGARLRAAAAGDLGDLPFVQQPAWAASKALTGWESVRLVAQDGAAWAGAQFLIQRLPAGLGRIAYAPRGPIVLAAHAEQAVTLRAELLRGLSELRRDGVTMVRQEPGESTPLPDEADQVNPADALSEPLR
;
A
#
# COMPACT_ATOMS: atom_id res chain seq x y z
N MET A 1 -10.34 -15.73 -6.97
CA MET A 1 -9.68 -14.68 -6.20
C MET A 1 -8.24 -14.54 -6.68
N SER A 2 -7.89 -13.36 -7.18
CA SER A 2 -6.55 -13.15 -7.72
C SER A 2 -5.53 -12.99 -6.58
N PRO A 3 -4.37 -13.61 -6.69
CA PRO A 3 -3.32 -13.41 -5.69
C PRO A 3 -2.82 -11.97 -5.72
N VAL A 4 -2.29 -11.52 -4.61
CA VAL A 4 -1.60 -10.24 -4.55
C VAL A 4 -0.26 -10.39 -5.27
N VAL A 5 0.04 -9.46 -6.16
CA VAL A 5 1.24 -9.52 -6.99
C VAL A 5 2.17 -8.38 -6.64
N ARG A 6 3.46 -8.66 -6.71
CA ARG A 6 4.48 -7.60 -6.64
C ARG A 6 4.67 -7.03 -8.04
N GLU A 7 4.59 -5.70 -8.13
CA GLU A 7 4.79 -5.01 -9.41
C GLU A 7 6.15 -4.33 -9.49
N GLU A 8 6.68 -4.32 -10.69
CA GLU A 8 7.87 -3.53 -10.99
C GLU A 8 7.54 -2.03 -10.97
N PRO A 9 8.51 -1.15 -10.70
CA PRO A 9 8.26 0.29 -10.67
C PRO A 9 7.60 0.83 -11.93
N SER A 10 8.01 0.35 -13.10
CA SER A 10 7.43 0.82 -14.36
C SER A 10 5.97 0.44 -14.52
N ALA A 11 5.59 -0.77 -14.11
CA ALA A 11 4.21 -1.23 -14.16
C ALA A 11 3.35 -0.44 -13.16
N TRP A 12 3.85 -0.21 -11.97
CA TRP A 12 3.17 0.59 -10.97
C TRP A 12 2.96 2.03 -11.45
N GLY A 13 3.99 2.65 -12.02
CA GLY A 13 3.89 3.99 -12.58
C GLY A 13 2.86 4.08 -13.69
N ALA A 14 2.80 3.07 -14.58
CA ALA A 14 1.81 3.03 -15.64
C ALA A 14 0.39 2.91 -15.08
N ARG A 15 0.21 2.10 -14.05
CA ARG A 15 -1.07 1.95 -13.35
C ARG A 15 -1.53 3.27 -12.74
N LEU A 16 -0.63 4.00 -12.10
CA LEU A 16 -0.95 5.31 -11.51
C LEU A 16 -1.32 6.32 -12.57
N ARG A 17 -0.59 6.36 -13.69
CA ARG A 17 -0.91 7.30 -14.78
C ARG A 17 -2.28 7.00 -15.37
N ALA A 18 -2.62 5.75 -15.57
CA ALA A 18 -3.93 5.36 -16.08
C ALA A 18 -5.03 5.76 -15.11
N ALA A 19 -4.82 5.57 -13.81
CA ALA A 19 -5.79 5.95 -12.80
C ALA A 19 -5.98 7.47 -12.71
N ALA A 20 -4.89 8.22 -12.82
CA ALA A 20 -4.95 9.69 -12.78
C ALA A 20 -5.65 10.26 -14.00
N ALA A 21 -5.51 9.62 -15.17
CA ALA A 21 -6.21 10.04 -16.38
C ALA A 21 -7.71 9.71 -16.35
N GLY A 22 -8.11 8.78 -15.47
CA GLY A 22 -9.49 8.35 -15.29
C GLY A 22 -10.17 9.02 -14.10
N ASP A 23 -10.71 8.18 -13.21
CA ASP A 23 -11.62 8.63 -12.15
C ASP A 23 -10.94 9.13 -10.88
N LEU A 24 -9.68 8.78 -10.66
CA LEU A 24 -9.01 9.10 -9.39
C LEU A 24 -8.36 10.49 -9.36
N GLY A 25 -8.15 11.11 -10.53
CA GLY A 25 -7.51 12.42 -10.58
C GLY A 25 -6.07 12.38 -10.07
N ASP A 26 -5.64 13.45 -9.41
CA ASP A 26 -4.28 13.55 -8.90
C ASP A 26 -4.00 12.54 -7.80
N LEU A 27 -2.92 11.81 -7.96
CA LEU A 27 -2.48 10.81 -7.00
C LEU A 27 -1.30 11.30 -6.16
N PRO A 28 -1.13 10.77 -4.93
CA PRO A 28 -0.07 11.23 -4.05
C PRO A 28 1.31 11.05 -4.66
N PHE A 29 2.12 12.08 -4.64
CA PHE A 29 3.50 12.01 -5.13
C PHE A 29 4.29 10.91 -4.40
N VAL A 30 4.04 10.73 -3.12
CA VAL A 30 4.76 9.73 -2.31
C VAL A 30 4.42 8.28 -2.67
N GLN A 31 3.43 8.07 -3.52
CA GLN A 31 3.14 6.74 -4.09
C GLN A 31 3.77 6.57 -5.47
N GLN A 32 4.40 7.57 -6.03
CA GLN A 32 5.04 7.49 -7.33
C GLN A 32 6.37 6.73 -7.26
N PRO A 33 6.74 5.99 -8.31
CA PRO A 33 8.04 5.30 -8.34
C PRO A 33 9.23 6.23 -8.13
N ALA A 34 9.13 7.47 -8.58
CA ALA A 34 10.20 8.46 -8.42
C ALA A 34 10.48 8.74 -6.94
N TRP A 35 9.46 8.72 -6.09
CA TRP A 35 9.65 8.89 -4.64
C TRP A 35 10.45 7.74 -4.05
N ALA A 36 10.12 6.49 -4.43
CA ALA A 36 10.86 5.32 -3.97
C ALA A 36 12.30 5.35 -4.45
N ALA A 37 12.53 5.77 -5.69
CA ALA A 37 13.89 5.91 -6.23
C ALA A 37 14.69 6.94 -5.45
N SER A 38 14.08 8.05 -5.08
CA SER A 38 14.70 9.07 -4.24
C SER A 38 15.06 8.50 -2.85
N LYS A 39 14.16 7.77 -2.24
CA LYS A 39 14.39 7.16 -0.92
C LYS A 39 15.44 6.07 -0.95
N ALA A 40 15.61 5.39 -2.07
CA ALA A 40 16.67 4.39 -2.22
C ALA A 40 18.06 4.99 -1.99
N LEU A 41 18.24 6.27 -2.27
CA LEU A 41 19.50 6.96 -2.05
C LEU A 41 19.86 7.07 -0.56
N THR A 42 18.88 6.93 0.32
CA THR A 42 19.07 6.98 1.77
C THR A 42 18.85 5.63 2.44
N GLY A 43 18.93 4.53 1.68
CA GLY A 43 18.93 3.19 2.22
C GLY A 43 17.56 2.54 2.34
N TRP A 44 16.51 3.17 1.82
CA TRP A 44 15.19 2.54 1.79
C TRP A 44 15.07 1.59 0.60
N GLU A 45 14.49 0.43 0.86
CA GLU A 45 14.04 -0.45 -0.22
C GLU A 45 12.58 -0.16 -0.50
N SER A 46 12.04 -0.71 -1.57
CA SER A 46 10.62 -0.53 -1.89
C SER A 46 10.04 -1.78 -2.51
N VAL A 47 8.74 -1.96 -2.31
CA VAL A 47 7.97 -3.02 -2.94
C VAL A 47 6.59 -2.47 -3.25
N ARG A 48 6.00 -2.93 -4.35
CA ARG A 48 4.66 -2.54 -4.77
C ARG A 48 3.80 -3.79 -4.79
N LEU A 49 2.72 -3.75 -4.04
CA LEU A 49 1.79 -4.86 -3.97
C LEU A 49 0.44 -4.42 -4.53
N VAL A 50 -0.15 -5.28 -5.34
CA VAL A 50 -1.44 -5.01 -5.99
C VAL A 50 -2.33 -6.22 -5.88
N ALA A 51 -3.55 -6.01 -5.38
CA ALA A 51 -4.65 -6.94 -5.49
C ALA A 51 -5.54 -6.47 -6.63
N GLN A 52 -5.89 -7.33 -7.56
CA GLN A 52 -6.63 -6.94 -8.75
C GLN A 52 -7.80 -7.88 -9.01
N ASP A 53 -8.90 -7.29 -9.47
CA ASP A 53 -10.10 -8.01 -9.88
C ASP A 53 -10.63 -7.33 -11.14
N GLY A 54 -10.30 -7.88 -12.30
CA GLY A 54 -10.63 -7.24 -13.58
C GLY A 54 -9.94 -5.89 -13.71
N ALA A 55 -10.72 -4.85 -13.97
CA ALA A 55 -10.21 -3.47 -14.07
C ALA A 55 -10.04 -2.80 -12.71
N ALA A 56 -10.61 -3.38 -11.65
CA ALA A 56 -10.51 -2.84 -10.29
C ALA A 56 -9.24 -3.34 -9.60
N TRP A 57 -8.68 -2.51 -8.74
CA TRP A 57 -7.48 -2.90 -8.00
C TRP A 57 -7.31 -2.09 -6.73
N ALA A 58 -6.57 -2.65 -5.79
CA ALA A 58 -6.06 -1.94 -4.63
C ALA A 58 -4.57 -2.22 -4.54
N GLY A 59 -3.79 -1.20 -4.33
CA GLY A 59 -2.35 -1.38 -4.27
C GLY A 59 -1.66 -0.27 -3.52
N ALA A 60 -0.41 -0.51 -3.20
CA ALA A 60 0.41 0.47 -2.53
C ALA A 60 1.88 0.24 -2.81
N GLN A 61 2.63 1.32 -2.83
CA GLN A 61 4.07 1.29 -2.81
C GLN A 61 4.52 1.42 -1.36
N PHE A 62 5.23 0.40 -0.90
CA PHE A 62 5.77 0.36 0.46
C PHE A 62 7.26 0.66 0.43
N LEU A 63 7.67 1.52 1.32
CA LEU A 63 9.08 1.77 1.61
C LEU A 63 9.47 0.88 2.78
N ILE A 64 10.61 0.23 2.68
CA ILE A 64 11.04 -0.75 3.68
C ILE A 64 12.36 -0.32 4.28
N GLN A 65 12.42 -0.30 5.61
CA GLN A 65 13.61 0.07 6.34
C GLN A 65 13.81 -0.84 7.55
N ARG A 66 15.06 -1.08 7.87
CA ARG A 66 15.41 -1.88 9.04
C ARG A 66 15.13 -1.09 10.33
N LEU A 67 14.51 -1.76 11.29
CA LEU A 67 14.31 -1.21 12.62
C LEU A 67 15.56 -1.40 13.47
N PRO A 68 15.78 -0.51 14.47
CA PRO A 68 16.93 -0.65 15.35
C PRO A 68 16.84 -1.87 16.25
N ALA A 69 17.97 -2.29 16.82
CA ALA A 69 18.06 -3.35 17.82
C ALA A 69 17.55 -4.72 17.37
N GLY A 70 17.61 -5.01 16.07
CA GLY A 70 17.20 -6.33 15.58
C GLY A 70 15.69 -6.55 15.60
N LEU A 71 14.88 -5.51 15.67
CA LEU A 71 13.43 -5.61 15.73
C LEU A 71 12.78 -5.92 14.37
N GLY A 72 13.59 -6.21 13.34
CA GLY A 72 13.10 -6.54 12.03
C GLY A 72 13.06 -5.32 11.11
N ARG A 73 12.09 -5.29 10.21
CA ARG A 73 11.94 -4.24 9.21
C ARG A 73 10.52 -3.69 9.25
N ILE A 74 10.38 -2.41 8.93
CA ILE A 74 9.06 -1.79 8.78
C ILE A 74 8.78 -1.56 7.29
N ALA A 75 7.54 -1.84 6.89
CA ALA A 75 7.02 -1.48 5.57
C ALA A 75 6.04 -0.33 5.75
N TYR A 76 6.33 0.78 5.07
CA TYR A 76 5.57 2.01 5.22
C TYR A 76 5.00 2.45 3.88
N ALA A 77 3.69 2.62 3.82
CA ALA A 77 2.99 3.12 2.63
C ALA A 77 2.41 4.50 2.92
N PRO A 78 3.17 5.57 2.67
CA PRO A 78 2.66 6.92 2.85
C PRO A 78 1.53 7.18 1.85
N ARG A 79 0.39 7.65 2.32
CA ARG A 79 -0.79 7.96 1.52
C ARG A 79 -1.30 6.79 0.67
N GLY A 80 -1.07 5.58 1.13
CA GLY A 80 -1.59 4.37 0.53
C GLY A 80 -2.43 3.57 1.53
N PRO A 81 -3.21 2.59 1.08
CA PRO A 81 -3.32 2.12 -0.29
C PRO A 81 -4.16 3.03 -1.18
N ILE A 82 -3.96 2.84 -2.49
CA ILE A 82 -4.81 3.46 -3.52
C ILE A 82 -5.79 2.39 -3.99
N VAL A 83 -7.06 2.76 -4.11
CA VAL A 83 -8.09 1.82 -4.50
C VAL A 83 -8.89 2.38 -5.67
N LEU A 84 -8.98 1.59 -6.73
CA LEU A 84 -9.82 1.88 -7.89
C LEU A 84 -10.85 0.76 -7.99
N ALA A 85 -12.09 1.04 -7.62
CA ALA A 85 -13.16 0.05 -7.62
C ALA A 85 -14.46 0.68 -8.08
N ALA A 86 -15.32 -0.13 -8.71
CA ALA A 86 -16.59 0.33 -9.23
C ALA A 86 -17.62 0.61 -8.12
N HIS A 87 -17.50 -0.11 -6.99
CA HIS A 87 -18.42 0.05 -5.87
C HIS A 87 -17.74 -0.33 -4.55
N ALA A 88 -18.38 0.07 -3.46
CA ALA A 88 -17.80 -0.05 -2.12
C ALA A 88 -17.48 -1.49 -1.72
N GLU A 89 -18.32 -2.45 -2.07
CA GLU A 89 -18.08 -3.85 -1.74
C GLU A 89 -16.80 -4.38 -2.37
N GLN A 90 -16.56 -4.01 -3.63
CA GLN A 90 -15.35 -4.40 -4.33
C GLN A 90 -14.12 -3.77 -3.68
N ALA A 91 -14.23 -2.51 -3.27
CA ALA A 91 -13.14 -1.82 -2.58
C ALA A 91 -12.78 -2.52 -1.27
N VAL A 92 -13.77 -2.92 -0.48
CA VAL A 92 -13.55 -3.64 0.77
C VAL A 92 -12.84 -4.97 0.51
N THR A 93 -13.31 -5.72 -0.47
CA THR A 93 -12.71 -7.02 -0.82
C THR A 93 -11.25 -6.87 -1.25
N LEU A 94 -10.98 -5.88 -2.12
CA LEU A 94 -9.62 -5.66 -2.61
C LEU A 94 -8.68 -5.22 -1.50
N ARG A 95 -9.14 -4.37 -0.60
CA ARG A 95 -8.34 -3.98 0.56
C ARG A 95 -8.01 -5.17 1.46
N ALA A 96 -9.01 -6.04 1.68
CA ALA A 96 -8.80 -7.24 2.48
C ALA A 96 -7.79 -8.19 1.84
N GLU A 97 -7.84 -8.33 0.52
CA GLU A 97 -6.87 -9.15 -0.21
C GLU A 97 -5.47 -8.57 -0.11
N LEU A 98 -5.35 -7.25 -0.24
CA LEU A 98 -4.06 -6.58 -0.10
C LEU A 98 -3.48 -6.79 1.29
N LEU A 99 -4.30 -6.70 2.33
CA LEU A 99 -3.86 -6.95 3.71
C LEU A 99 -3.35 -8.38 3.89
N ARG A 100 -4.04 -9.35 3.28
CA ARG A 100 -3.56 -10.73 3.32
C ARG A 100 -2.22 -10.90 2.62
N GLY A 101 -2.06 -10.20 1.50
CA GLY A 101 -0.80 -10.22 0.76
C GLY A 101 0.35 -9.61 1.55
N LEU A 102 0.06 -8.63 2.40
CA LEU A 102 1.08 -8.03 3.24
C LEU A 102 1.73 -9.04 4.19
N SER A 103 1.00 -10.08 4.59
CA SER A 103 1.54 -11.10 5.46
C SER A 103 2.75 -11.84 4.84
N GLU A 104 2.85 -11.84 3.52
CA GLU A 104 3.99 -12.46 2.83
C GLU A 104 5.29 -11.68 3.05
N LEU A 105 5.19 -10.41 3.39
CA LEU A 105 6.37 -9.60 3.68
C LEU A 105 7.12 -10.06 4.93
N ARG A 106 6.49 -10.87 5.77
CA ARG A 106 7.18 -11.50 6.91
C ARG A 106 8.38 -12.33 6.46
N ARG A 107 8.29 -12.93 5.29
CA ARG A 107 9.38 -13.72 4.72
C ARG A 107 10.59 -12.86 4.42
N ASP A 108 10.36 -11.57 4.20
CA ASP A 108 11.41 -10.59 3.94
C ASP A 108 11.87 -9.91 5.23
N GLY A 109 11.44 -10.39 6.40
CA GLY A 109 11.82 -9.84 7.68
C GLY A 109 11.00 -8.65 8.14
N VAL A 110 9.92 -8.34 7.45
CA VAL A 110 9.02 -7.24 7.84
C VAL A 110 8.19 -7.67 9.04
N THR A 111 8.30 -6.94 10.12
CA THR A 111 7.57 -7.22 11.37
C THR A 111 6.49 -6.19 11.66
N MET A 112 6.54 -5.04 11.01
CA MET A 112 5.55 -3.97 11.20
C MET A 112 5.16 -3.38 9.86
N VAL A 113 3.89 -3.00 9.74
CA VAL A 113 3.37 -2.30 8.57
C VAL A 113 2.69 -1.02 9.03
N ARG A 114 3.03 0.07 8.38
CA ARG A 114 2.38 1.35 8.58
C ARG A 114 1.73 1.78 7.28
N GLN A 115 0.44 2.04 7.32
CA GLN A 115 -0.30 2.56 6.18
C GLN A 115 -0.89 3.91 6.58
N GLU A 116 -0.73 4.90 5.71
CA GLU A 116 -1.37 6.19 5.87
C GLU A 116 -2.25 6.40 4.65
N PRO A 117 -3.52 6.01 4.72
CA PRO A 117 -4.46 6.24 3.62
C PRO A 117 -4.51 7.73 3.29
N GLY A 118 -4.60 8.04 2.01
CA GLY A 118 -4.81 9.41 1.58
C GLY A 118 -6.18 9.91 2.02
N GLU A 119 -6.52 11.12 1.61
CA GLU A 119 -7.82 11.70 1.88
C GLU A 119 -8.91 11.05 1.03
N SER A 120 -9.10 9.77 1.23
CA SER A 120 -10.25 9.09 0.67
C SER A 120 -11.41 9.22 1.62
N THR A 121 -12.60 9.20 1.07
CA THR A 121 -13.80 9.15 1.92
C THR A 121 -13.71 7.92 2.79
N PRO A 122 -13.76 8.05 4.11
CA PRO A 122 -13.69 6.90 4.99
C PRO A 122 -14.85 5.95 4.70
N LEU A 123 -14.56 4.66 4.70
CA LEU A 123 -15.61 3.67 4.69
C LEU A 123 -16.31 3.71 6.06
N PRO A 124 -17.60 3.36 6.14
CA PRO A 124 -18.34 3.50 7.39
C PRO A 124 -17.69 2.81 8.60
N ASP A 125 -17.06 1.68 8.38
CA ASP A 125 -16.39 0.94 9.45
C ASP A 125 -14.98 1.47 9.75
N GLU A 126 -14.47 2.41 8.99
CA GLU A 126 -13.21 3.06 9.34
C GLU A 126 -13.33 3.93 10.57
N ALA A 127 -14.56 4.31 10.93
CA ALA A 127 -14.81 5.01 12.17
C ALA A 127 -14.44 4.16 13.39
N ASP A 128 -14.47 2.85 13.25
CA ASP A 128 -14.11 1.92 14.30
C ASP A 128 -12.63 1.57 14.28
N GLN A 129 -11.91 2.09 13.32
CA GLN A 129 -10.49 1.83 13.25
C GLN A 129 -9.75 2.61 14.32
N VAL A 130 -8.74 1.96 14.82
CA VAL A 130 -7.78 2.52 15.74
C VAL A 130 -7.26 3.82 15.17
N ASN A 131 -6.98 4.79 16.01
CA ASN A 131 -6.41 6.03 15.52
C ASN A 131 -5.07 5.73 14.83
N PRO A 132 -4.60 6.62 13.93
CA PRO A 132 -3.39 6.34 13.16
C PRO A 132 -2.17 5.99 14.00
N ALA A 133 -2.05 6.55 15.20
CA ALA A 133 -0.93 6.26 16.07
C ALA A 133 -0.92 4.79 16.53
N ASP A 134 -2.08 4.25 16.80
CA ASP A 134 -2.20 2.84 17.22
C ASP A 134 -2.03 1.91 16.04
N ALA A 135 -2.57 2.27 14.89
CA ALA A 135 -2.40 1.47 13.67
C ALA A 135 -0.94 1.37 13.25
N LEU A 136 -0.14 2.38 13.54
CA LEU A 136 1.27 2.41 13.19
C LEU A 136 2.12 1.42 13.94
N SER A 137 1.62 0.91 15.05
CA SER A 137 2.37 0.03 15.93
C SER A 137 1.94 -1.43 15.80
N GLU A 138 0.97 -1.74 14.98
CA GLU A 138 0.49 -3.10 14.86
C GLU A 138 1.51 -4.00 14.20
N PRO A 139 1.83 -5.15 14.85
CA PRO A 139 2.70 -6.11 14.20
C PRO A 139 2.00 -6.75 13.00
N LEU A 140 2.77 -7.10 12.01
CA LEU A 140 2.27 -7.80 10.84
C LEU A 140 1.84 -9.22 11.25
N ARG A 141 0.61 -9.56 10.96
CA ARG A 141 0.04 -10.87 11.30
C ARG A 141 0.11 -11.85 10.17
#